data_6f4c578183bb3180eb6dae7d8f355bb9
#
_entry.id   6f4c578183bb3180eb6dae7d8f355bb9
#
_cell.length_a   1.000
_cell.length_b   1.000
_cell.length_c   1.000
_cell.angle_alpha   90.00
_cell.angle_beta   90.00
_cell.angle_gamma   90.00
#
_symmetry.space_group_name_H-M   'P 1'
#
loop_
_entity.id
_entity.type
_entity.pdbx_description
1 polymer ?
#
loop_
_entity_poly.entity_id
_entity_poly.type
_entity_poly.pdbx_seq_one_letter_code
_entity_poly.pdbx_strand_id
1 'polypeptide(L)' 'INKYLTETLTKRELQIINLRYGLNGSKPLTQREVSSIMNISRSYVSRIEKKALEKLKERYDSN' A
#
# COMPACT_ATOMS: atom_id res chain seq x y z
N ILE A 1 4.93 0.45 -14.23
CA ILE A 1 4.14 0.73 -13.03
C ILE A 1 4.79 0.09 -11.81
N ASN A 2 5.11 -1.18 -11.90
CA ASN A 2 5.72 -1.88 -10.77
C ASN A 2 7.05 -1.26 -10.36
N LYS A 3 7.82 -0.82 -11.33
CA LYS A 3 9.11 -0.21 -11.06
C LYS A 3 8.94 1.09 -10.28
N TYR A 4 7.96 1.90 -10.65
CA TYR A 4 7.65 3.15 -9.97
C TYR A 4 7.30 2.90 -8.50
N LEU A 5 6.43 1.93 -8.26
CA LEU A 5 6.00 1.57 -6.91
C LEU A 5 7.16 1.01 -6.09
N THR A 6 7.96 0.14 -6.69
CA THR A 6 9.07 -0.50 -6.02
C THR A 6 10.13 0.51 -5.60
N GLU A 7 10.35 1.54 -6.41
CA GLU A 7 11.33 2.57 -6.09
C GLU A 7 10.84 3.58 -5.07
N THR A 8 9.53 3.75 -4.99
CA THR A 8 8.93 4.77 -4.12
C THR A 8 8.56 4.24 -2.74
N LEU A 9 8.11 3.00 -2.67
CA LEU A 9 7.57 2.42 -1.45
C LEU A 9 8.49 1.37 -0.85
N THR A 10 8.45 1.24 0.48
CA THR A 10 9.13 0.12 1.14
C THR A 10 8.37 -1.17 0.82
N LYS A 11 9.00 -2.31 1.13
CA LYS A 11 8.38 -3.62 0.92
C LYS A 11 7.02 -3.73 1.61
N ARG A 12 6.95 -3.27 2.85
CA ARG A 12 5.71 -3.35 3.61
C ARG A 12 4.63 -2.46 3.02
N GLU A 13 5.00 -1.24 2.66
CA GLU A 13 4.07 -0.31 2.03
C GLU A 13 3.53 -0.89 0.73
N LEU A 14 4.43 -1.45 -0.08
CA LEU A 14 4.05 -2.03 -1.35
C LEU A 14 3.09 -3.21 -1.17
N GLN A 15 3.35 -4.08 -0.20
CA GLN A 15 2.47 -5.20 0.11
C GLN A 15 1.06 -4.74 0.45
N ILE A 16 0.97 -3.73 1.31
CA ILE A 16 -0.33 -3.24 1.76
C ILE A 16 -1.08 -2.59 0.61
N ILE A 17 -0.40 -1.79 -0.19
CA ILE A 17 -1.03 -1.14 -1.34
C ILE A 17 -1.51 -2.19 -2.36
N ASN A 18 -0.69 -3.20 -2.63
CA ASN A 18 -1.09 -4.26 -3.55
C ASN A 18 -2.34 -4.98 -3.09
N LEU A 19 -2.42 -5.30 -1.79
CA LEU A 19 -3.58 -6.00 -1.23
C LEU A 19 -4.82 -5.11 -1.21
N ARG A 20 -4.63 -3.85 -0.84
CA ARG A 20 -5.76 -2.92 -0.74
C ARG A 20 -6.40 -2.62 -2.09
N TYR A 21 -5.59 -2.49 -3.13
CA TYR A 21 -6.10 -2.06 -4.44
C TYR A 21 -6.06 -3.16 -5.50
N GLY A 22 -5.66 -4.35 -5.11
CA GLY A 22 -5.68 -5.49 -6.03
C GLY A 22 -4.77 -5.31 -7.23
N LEU A 23 -3.61 -4.72 -7.04
CA LEU A 23 -2.71 -4.39 -8.14
C LEU A 23 -2.11 -5.62 -8.83
N ASN A 24 -2.14 -6.77 -8.16
CA ASN A 24 -1.63 -8.02 -8.72
C ASN A 24 -2.73 -8.83 -9.42
N GLY A 25 -3.84 -8.19 -9.76
CA GLY A 25 -4.96 -8.88 -10.37
C GLY A 25 -5.88 -9.54 -9.36
N SER A 26 -5.59 -9.36 -8.08
CA SER A 26 -6.43 -9.90 -7.01
C SER A 26 -7.60 -8.97 -6.73
N LYS A 27 -8.59 -9.48 -6.02
CA LYS A 27 -9.69 -8.66 -5.57
C LYS A 27 -9.20 -7.66 -4.51
N PRO A 28 -9.58 -6.38 -4.61
CA PRO A 28 -9.21 -5.40 -3.57
C PRO A 28 -9.75 -5.82 -2.20
N LEU A 29 -8.93 -5.64 -1.17
CA LEU A 29 -9.29 -6.03 0.20
C LEU A 29 -9.52 -4.80 1.07
N THR A 30 -10.32 -4.97 2.12
CA THR A 30 -10.52 -3.91 3.10
C THR A 30 -9.30 -3.84 4.02
N GLN A 31 -9.17 -2.73 4.76
CA GLN A 31 -8.09 -2.59 5.74
C GLN A 31 -8.18 -3.70 6.78
N ARG A 32 -9.39 -4.08 7.16
CA ARG A 32 -9.59 -5.15 8.13
C ARG A 32 -9.08 -6.48 7.61
N GLU A 33 -9.36 -6.78 6.36
CA GLU A 33 -8.90 -8.01 5.73
C GLU A 33 -7.38 -8.04 5.62
N VAL A 34 -6.78 -6.90 5.25
CA VAL A 34 -5.33 -6.80 5.17
C VAL A 34 -4.69 -6.98 6.54
N SER A 35 -5.26 -6.38 7.58
CA SER A 35 -4.72 -6.52 8.93
C SER A 35 -4.75 -7.97 9.38
N SER A 36 -5.79 -8.69 9.03
CA SER A 36 -5.93 -10.11 9.38
C SER A 36 -4.88 -10.96 8.65
N ILE A 37 -4.72 -10.72 7.36
CA ILE A 37 -3.76 -11.49 6.54
C ILE A 37 -2.33 -11.24 7.01
N MET A 38 -1.99 -10.01 7.29
CA MET A 38 -0.62 -9.64 7.66
C MET A 38 -0.34 -9.72 9.15
N ASN A 39 -1.37 -10.04 9.93
CA ASN A 39 -1.26 -10.16 11.38
C ASN A 39 -0.72 -8.88 12.05
N ILE A 40 -1.27 -7.77 11.64
CA ILE A 40 -0.95 -6.45 12.21
C ILE A 40 -2.26 -5.74 12.53
N SER A 41 -2.18 -4.65 13.30
CA SER A 41 -3.39 -3.95 13.70
C SER A 41 -3.96 -3.18 12.51
N ARG A 42 -5.27 -2.97 12.55
CA ARG A 42 -5.96 -2.21 11.53
C ARG A 42 -5.49 -0.75 11.51
N SER A 43 -5.22 -0.19 12.69
CA SER A 43 -4.68 1.16 12.80
C SER A 43 -3.34 1.28 12.09
N TYR A 44 -2.52 0.25 12.21
CA TYR A 44 -1.22 0.23 11.58
C TYR A 44 -1.35 0.17 10.05
N VAL A 45 -2.28 -0.66 9.56
CA VAL A 45 -2.57 -0.73 8.13
C VAL A 45 -2.97 0.65 7.62
N SER A 46 -3.87 1.32 8.33
CA SER A 46 -4.35 2.63 7.95
C SER A 46 -3.21 3.64 7.86
N ARG A 47 -2.32 3.63 8.84
CA ARG A 47 -1.17 4.55 8.88
C ARG A 47 -0.21 4.29 7.73
N ILE A 48 0.09 3.03 7.48
CA ILE A 48 1.02 2.69 6.41
C ILE A 48 0.42 3.03 5.05
N GLU A 49 -0.85 2.74 4.88
CA GLU A 49 -1.54 3.06 3.63
C GLU A 49 -1.50 4.55 3.37
N LYS A 50 -1.81 5.35 4.37
CA LYS A 50 -1.80 6.80 4.24
C LYS A 50 -0.41 7.30 3.87
N LYS A 51 0.61 6.79 4.55
CA LYS A 51 1.99 7.18 4.29
C LYS A 51 2.43 6.80 2.88
N ALA A 52 2.03 5.61 2.44
CA ALA A 52 2.36 5.15 1.10
C ALA A 52 1.73 6.04 0.03
N LEU A 53 0.45 6.37 0.21
CA LEU A 53 -0.24 7.23 -0.74
C LEU A 53 0.35 8.63 -0.77
N GLU A 54 0.78 9.15 0.39
CA GLU A 54 1.44 10.44 0.45
C GLU A 54 2.77 10.43 -0.31
N LYS A 55 3.54 9.36 -0.18
CA LYS A 55 4.79 9.22 -0.91
C LYS A 55 4.57 9.18 -2.41
N LEU A 56 3.58 8.44 -2.85
CA LEU A 56 3.26 8.35 -4.27
C LEU A 56 2.81 9.69 -4.82
N LYS A 57 2.01 10.41 -4.05
CA LYS A 57 1.54 11.72 -4.46
C LYS A 57 2.68 12.71 -4.57
N GLU A 58 3.57 12.72 -3.58
CA GLU A 58 4.72 13.60 -3.57
C GLU A 58 5.60 13.37 -4.79
N ARG A 59 5.87 12.12 -5.08
CA ARG A 59 6.71 11.79 -6.22
C ARG A 59 6.04 12.17 -7.54
N TYR A 60 4.75 11.94 -7.62
CA TYR A 60 3.99 12.30 -8.81
C TYR A 60 4.00 13.83 -9.01
N ASP A 61 3.79 14.58 -7.94
CA ASP A 61 3.75 16.04 -7.99
C ASP A 61 5.13 16.63 -8.30
N SER A 62 6.21 15.93 -7.96
CA SER A 62 7.57 16.40 -8.20
C SER A 62 7.99 16.29 -9.66
N ASN A 63 7.29 15.48 -10.40
CA ASN A 63 7.60 15.32 -11.80
C ASN A 63 6.87 16.35 -12.63
#